data_d505bc56afadb8cea65df9b6fc45ee00
#
_entry.id   d505bc56afadb8cea65df9b6fc45ee00
#
_cell.length_a   1.000
_cell.length_b   1.000
_cell.length_c   1.000
_cell.angle_alpha   90.00
_cell.angle_beta   90.00
_cell.angle_gamma   90.00
#
_symmetry.space_group_name_H-M   'P 1'
#
loop_
_entity.id
_entity.type
_entity.pdbx_description
1 polymer ?
#
loop_
_entity_poly.entity_id
_entity_poly.type
_entity_poly.pdbx_seq_one_letter_code
_entity_poly.pdbx_strand_id
1 'polypeptide(L)'
;MTIKNVAFIGLGVMGFPMAGHLKNNNFNVTVFNRTTSKTDSWIKEYQGFAKSTIGEASQNSEIVFTCVGKDEDLREVMEGDNGILNNVKESTIIVDHTTASANIAHEYFDICKKRNLHFLDAPISGGQAGAVNG
;
A
#
# COMPACT_ATOMS: atom_id res chain seq x y z
N MET A 1 -3.90 -14.29 -16.16
CA MET A 1 -4.53 -14.02 -14.88
C MET A 1 -4.68 -12.51 -14.68
N THR A 2 -5.86 -12.06 -14.35
CA THR A 2 -6.15 -10.63 -14.23
C THR A 2 -6.09 -10.21 -12.77
N ILE A 3 -5.30 -9.20 -12.44
CA ILE A 3 -5.24 -8.63 -11.09
C ILE A 3 -6.48 -7.77 -10.88
N LYS A 4 -7.20 -8.01 -9.80
CA LYS A 4 -8.42 -7.26 -9.46
C LYS A 4 -8.39 -6.65 -8.08
N ASN A 5 -7.85 -7.37 -7.09
CA ASN A 5 -7.90 -6.96 -5.69
C ASN A 5 -6.57 -6.37 -5.27
N VAL A 6 -6.59 -5.12 -4.86
CA VAL A 6 -5.39 -4.42 -4.40
C VAL A 6 -5.68 -3.74 -3.07
N ALA A 7 -4.64 -3.56 -2.27
CA ALA A 7 -4.70 -2.80 -1.04
C ALA A 7 -3.81 -1.57 -1.18
N PHE A 8 -4.20 -0.47 -0.55
CA PHE A 8 -3.39 0.73 -0.51
C PHE A 8 -3.26 1.19 0.95
N ILE A 9 -2.04 1.18 1.44
CA ILE A 9 -1.70 1.50 2.83
C ILE A 9 -1.04 2.88 2.85
N GLY A 10 -1.71 3.84 3.47
CA GLY A 10 -1.24 5.21 3.56
C GLY A 10 -1.97 6.16 2.63
N LEU A 11 -2.84 6.98 3.20
CA LEU A 11 -3.68 7.93 2.45
C LEU A 11 -3.27 9.39 2.72
N GLY A 12 -1.96 9.65 2.65
CA GLY A 12 -1.46 11.02 2.71
C GLY A 12 -1.72 11.76 1.40
N VAL A 13 -1.06 12.92 1.23
CA VAL A 13 -1.29 13.75 0.04
C VAL A 13 -1.00 13.05 -1.28
N MET A 14 -0.11 12.06 -1.26
CA MET A 14 0.25 11.28 -2.44
C MET A 14 -0.61 10.02 -2.56
N GLY A 15 -0.75 9.27 -1.49
CA GLY A 15 -1.46 7.99 -1.50
C GLY A 15 -2.94 8.12 -1.76
N PHE A 16 -3.58 9.16 -1.23
CA PHE A 16 -5.02 9.37 -1.39
C PHE A 16 -5.43 9.41 -2.88
N PRO A 17 -4.85 10.30 -3.71
CA PRO A 17 -5.19 10.31 -5.14
C PRO A 17 -4.70 9.07 -5.88
N MET A 18 -3.57 8.50 -5.51
CA MET A 18 -3.06 7.29 -6.17
C MET A 18 -4.01 6.11 -5.99
N ALA A 19 -4.49 5.89 -4.77
CA ALA A 19 -5.50 4.86 -4.52
C ALA A 19 -6.79 5.14 -5.29
N GLY A 20 -7.16 6.41 -5.42
CA GLY A 20 -8.32 6.84 -6.22
C GLY A 20 -8.17 6.48 -7.69
N HIS A 21 -6.98 6.68 -8.27
CA HIS A 21 -6.73 6.32 -9.66
C HIS A 21 -6.90 4.81 -9.89
N LEU A 22 -6.45 3.99 -8.96
CA LEU A 22 -6.65 2.54 -9.04
C LEU A 22 -8.14 2.20 -9.04
N LYS A 23 -8.91 2.82 -8.15
CA LYS A 23 -10.35 2.58 -8.08
C LYS A 23 -11.03 3.01 -9.38
N ASN A 24 -10.64 4.15 -9.94
CA ASN A 24 -11.20 4.67 -11.19
C ASN A 24 -10.84 3.81 -12.41
N ASN A 25 -9.83 2.96 -12.28
CA ASN A 25 -9.43 2.01 -13.33
C ASN A 25 -9.94 0.59 -13.06
N ASN A 26 -11.01 0.47 -12.29
CA ASN A 26 -11.78 -0.75 -12.08
C ASN A 26 -11.10 -1.81 -11.20
N PHE A 27 -10.14 -1.43 -10.39
CA PHE A 27 -9.61 -2.34 -9.37
C PHE A 27 -10.51 -2.30 -8.13
N ASN A 28 -10.59 -3.43 -7.44
CA ASN A 28 -11.19 -3.49 -6.12
C ASN A 28 -10.14 -3.03 -5.10
N VAL A 29 -10.27 -1.81 -4.63
CA VAL A 29 -9.28 -1.18 -3.76
C VAL A 29 -9.76 -1.21 -2.32
N THR A 30 -8.95 -1.80 -1.44
CA THR A 30 -9.16 -1.74 0.01
C THR A 30 -8.08 -0.86 0.59
N VAL A 31 -8.47 0.15 1.35
CA VAL A 31 -7.53 1.11 1.91
C VAL A 31 -7.39 0.96 3.41
N PHE A 32 -6.22 1.36 3.92
CA PHE A 32 -5.98 1.54 5.34
C PHE A 32 -5.18 2.82 5.54
N ASN A 33 -5.53 3.58 6.55
CA ASN A 33 -4.73 4.71 7.01
C ASN A 33 -4.82 4.78 8.54
N ARG A 34 -3.73 5.14 9.18
CA ARG A 34 -3.68 5.25 10.65
C ARG A 34 -4.74 6.25 11.16
N THR A 35 -4.92 7.36 10.45
CA THR A 35 -5.96 8.35 10.76
C THR A 35 -7.24 7.96 10.04
N THR A 36 -8.25 7.54 10.79
CA THR A 36 -9.51 7.01 10.22
C THR A 36 -10.31 8.04 9.43
N SER A 37 -10.19 9.32 9.76
CA SER A 37 -10.86 10.38 8.99
C SER A 37 -10.42 10.39 7.53
N LYS A 38 -9.18 9.98 7.24
CA LYS A 38 -8.69 9.89 5.86
C LYS A 38 -9.35 8.73 5.11
N THR A 39 -9.49 7.57 5.75
CA THR A 39 -10.19 6.45 5.13
C THR A 39 -11.65 6.78 4.88
N ASP A 40 -12.30 7.44 5.84
CA ASP A 40 -13.71 7.84 5.68
C ASP A 40 -13.88 8.80 4.49
N SER A 41 -13.00 9.78 4.37
CA SER A 41 -13.01 10.72 3.25
C SER A 41 -12.77 10.02 1.91
N TRP A 42 -11.86 9.06 1.89
CA TRP A 42 -11.54 8.31 0.68
C TRP A 42 -12.73 7.46 0.23
N ILE A 43 -13.39 6.77 1.16
CA ILE A 43 -14.58 5.97 0.86
C ILE A 43 -15.71 6.86 0.31
N LYS A 44 -15.88 8.03 0.91
CA LYS A 44 -16.91 8.98 0.47
C LYS A 44 -16.67 9.44 -0.97
N GLU A 45 -15.41 9.65 -1.33
CA GLU A 45 -15.07 10.14 -2.68
C GLU A 45 -15.01 9.03 -3.71
N TYR A 46 -14.42 7.89 -3.41
CA TYR A 46 -14.13 6.84 -4.40
C TYR A 46 -14.97 5.58 -4.27
N GLN A 47 -15.62 5.38 -3.13
CA GLN A 47 -16.54 4.25 -2.91
C GLN A 47 -15.90 2.86 -3.00
N GLY A 48 -14.65 2.74 -2.57
CA GLY A 48 -13.98 1.45 -2.45
C GLY A 48 -14.23 0.83 -1.08
N PHE A 49 -13.25 0.09 -0.57
CA PHE A 49 -13.34 -0.60 0.72
C PHE A 49 -12.29 -0.07 1.68
N ALA A 50 -12.58 -0.14 2.98
CA ALA A 50 -11.63 0.18 4.03
C ALA A 50 -11.69 -0.88 5.11
N LYS A 51 -10.57 -1.12 5.78
CA LYS A 51 -10.48 -2.04 6.91
C LYS A 51 -9.81 -1.33 8.08
N SER A 52 -10.00 -1.88 9.27
CA SER A 52 -9.49 -1.28 10.51
C SER A 52 -8.07 -1.68 10.86
N THR A 53 -7.51 -2.69 10.19
CA THR A 53 -6.10 -3.10 10.36
C THR A 53 -5.44 -3.28 9.01
N ILE A 54 -4.12 -3.14 9.00
CA ILE A 54 -3.30 -3.35 7.81
C ILE A 54 -3.45 -4.79 7.31
N GLY A 55 -3.42 -5.74 8.23
CA GLY A 55 -3.55 -7.15 7.89
C GLY A 55 -4.86 -7.46 7.20
N GLU A 56 -5.98 -6.95 7.73
CA GLU A 56 -7.28 -7.13 7.11
C GLU A 56 -7.37 -6.49 5.73
N ALA A 57 -6.76 -5.32 5.56
CA ALA A 57 -6.76 -4.63 4.27
C ALA A 57 -5.94 -5.40 3.23
N SER A 58 -4.87 -6.07 3.66
CA SER A 58 -3.88 -6.69 2.77
C SER A 58 -4.17 -8.14 2.42
N GLN A 59 -4.83 -8.88 3.29
CA GLN A 59 -4.86 -10.35 3.27
C GLN A 59 -5.44 -10.97 1.99
N ASN A 60 -6.34 -10.29 1.31
CA ASN A 60 -6.98 -10.81 0.09
C ASN A 60 -6.53 -10.06 -1.16
N SER A 61 -5.45 -9.31 -1.06
CA SER A 61 -4.96 -8.50 -2.18
C SER A 61 -3.84 -9.21 -2.94
N GLU A 62 -3.84 -9.05 -4.23
CA GLU A 62 -2.79 -9.57 -5.11
C GLU A 62 -1.59 -8.63 -5.15
N ILE A 63 -1.86 -7.33 -5.01
CA ILE A 63 -0.83 -6.30 -4.87
C ILE A 63 -1.18 -5.43 -3.67
N VAL A 64 -0.17 -5.15 -2.84
CA VAL A 64 -0.29 -4.22 -1.71
C VAL A 64 0.62 -3.04 -1.99
N PHE A 65 0.05 -1.86 -2.10
CA PHE A 65 0.78 -0.62 -2.28
C PHE A 65 0.98 0.06 -0.93
N THR A 66 2.16 0.59 -0.68
CA THR A 66 2.45 1.37 0.51
C THR A 66 2.93 2.76 0.10
N CYS A 67 2.47 3.78 0.81
CA CYS A 67 2.93 5.15 0.63
C CYS A 67 2.85 5.86 1.98
N VAL A 68 3.92 5.71 2.77
CA VAL A 68 3.99 6.23 4.14
C VAL A 68 5.12 7.25 4.27
N GLY A 69 5.39 7.74 5.48
CA GLY A 69 6.25 8.90 5.63
C GLY A 69 7.75 8.64 5.53
N LYS A 70 8.25 7.60 6.18
CA LYS A 70 9.69 7.34 6.30
C LYS A 70 9.95 5.87 6.65
N ASP A 71 11.23 5.51 6.80
CA ASP A 71 11.67 4.14 7.09
C ASP A 71 10.93 3.52 8.28
N GLU A 72 10.80 4.23 9.39
CA GLU A 72 10.14 3.71 10.59
C GLU A 72 8.66 3.40 10.32
N ASP A 73 8.01 4.26 9.57
CA ASP A 73 6.60 4.04 9.19
C ASP A 73 6.46 2.83 8.28
N LEU A 74 7.42 2.64 7.37
CA LEU A 74 7.43 1.46 6.50
C LEU A 74 7.63 0.18 7.33
N ARG A 75 8.53 0.19 8.30
CA ARG A 75 8.71 -0.95 9.19
C ARG A 75 7.42 -1.27 9.95
N GLU A 76 6.74 -0.26 10.44
CA GLU A 76 5.49 -0.44 11.18
C GLU A 76 4.41 -1.11 10.33
N VAL A 77 4.27 -0.71 9.07
CA VAL A 77 3.26 -1.31 8.20
C VAL A 77 3.66 -2.69 7.66
N MET A 78 4.94 -2.98 7.53
CA MET A 78 5.42 -4.26 7.03
C MET A 78 5.45 -5.35 8.09
N GLU A 79 5.84 -5.02 9.32
CA GLU A 79 6.13 -5.99 10.38
C GLU A 79 5.04 -6.00 11.46
N GLY A 80 5.12 -6.96 12.36
CA GLY A 80 4.15 -7.12 13.44
C GLY A 80 2.99 -8.02 13.07
N ASP A 81 2.15 -8.30 14.08
CA ASP A 81 1.02 -9.24 13.92
C ASP A 81 0.01 -8.76 12.88
N ASN A 82 -0.22 -7.47 12.82
CA ASN A 82 -1.13 -6.87 11.85
C ASN A 82 -0.41 -6.28 10.63
N GLY A 83 0.90 -6.53 10.50
CA GLY A 83 1.67 -6.04 9.37
C GLY A 83 1.43 -6.83 8.09
N ILE A 84 1.89 -6.27 6.98
CA ILE A 84 1.69 -6.87 5.66
C ILE A 84 2.30 -8.26 5.58
N LEU A 85 3.55 -8.41 6.03
CA LEU A 85 4.30 -9.65 5.86
C LEU A 85 3.63 -10.87 6.49
N ASN A 86 2.93 -10.69 7.60
CA ASN A 86 2.30 -11.79 8.31
C ASN A 86 0.86 -12.08 7.88
N ASN A 87 0.33 -11.32 6.94
CA ASN A 87 -1.08 -11.40 6.59
C ASN A 87 -1.36 -11.65 5.11
N VAL A 88 -0.36 -11.55 4.26
CA VAL A 88 -0.54 -11.77 2.82
C VAL A 88 -0.21 -13.19 2.43
N LYS A 89 -0.79 -13.63 1.32
CA LYS A 89 -0.54 -14.96 0.76
C LYS A 89 0.77 -14.97 -0.02
N GLU A 90 1.33 -16.16 -0.22
CA GLU A 90 2.48 -16.31 -1.09
C GLU A 90 2.18 -15.74 -2.47
N SER A 91 3.20 -15.26 -3.14
CA SER A 91 3.16 -14.62 -4.46
C SER A 91 2.55 -13.21 -4.47
N THR A 92 2.10 -12.68 -3.32
CA THR A 92 1.64 -11.29 -3.25
C THR A 92 2.78 -10.35 -3.62
N ILE A 93 2.45 -9.32 -4.38
CA ILE A 93 3.40 -8.27 -4.78
C ILE A 93 3.20 -7.08 -3.86
N ILE A 94 4.29 -6.59 -3.26
CA ILE A 94 4.29 -5.40 -2.42
C ILE A 94 5.04 -4.32 -3.18
N VAL A 95 4.38 -3.20 -3.43
CA VAL A 95 4.96 -2.05 -4.14
C VAL A 95 5.05 -0.88 -3.18
N ASP A 96 6.26 -0.46 -2.85
CA ASP A 96 6.48 0.63 -1.91
C ASP A 96 6.80 1.93 -2.67
N HIS A 97 5.94 2.92 -2.47
CA HIS A 97 6.10 4.25 -3.03
C HIS A 97 6.69 5.25 -2.02
N THR A 98 7.02 4.80 -0.83
CA THR A 98 7.62 5.65 0.20
C THR A 98 9.00 6.13 -0.26
N THR A 99 9.33 7.38 -0.01
CA THR A 99 10.68 7.87 -0.20
C THR A 99 11.51 7.41 1.01
N ALA A 100 11.95 6.16 0.94
CA ALA A 100 12.68 5.49 2.01
C ALA A 100 14.15 5.30 1.63
N SER A 101 14.96 4.83 2.58
CA SER A 101 16.37 4.57 2.30
C SER A 101 16.58 3.36 1.40
N ALA A 102 17.68 3.34 0.65
CA ALA A 102 18.05 2.19 -0.17
C ALA A 102 18.27 0.95 0.70
N ASN A 103 18.78 1.13 1.91
CA ASN A 103 19.04 0.01 2.83
C ASN A 103 17.75 -0.72 3.21
N ILE A 104 16.68 0.01 3.54
CA ILE A 104 15.41 -0.61 3.91
C ILE A 104 14.76 -1.31 2.71
N ALA A 105 14.91 -0.75 1.52
CA ALA A 105 14.39 -1.38 0.30
C ALA A 105 15.08 -2.72 0.05
N HIS A 106 16.41 -2.79 0.18
CA HIS A 106 17.16 -4.04 0.07
C HIS A 106 16.76 -5.05 1.13
N GLU A 107 16.57 -4.59 2.37
CA GLU A 107 16.16 -5.46 3.47
C GLU A 107 14.83 -6.15 3.17
N TYR A 108 13.83 -5.39 2.73
CA TYR A 108 12.51 -5.96 2.45
C TYR A 108 12.48 -6.77 1.17
N PHE A 109 13.29 -6.42 0.18
CA PHE A 109 13.45 -7.27 -0.98
C PHE A 109 13.92 -8.68 -0.57
N ASP A 110 14.94 -8.76 0.29
CA ASP A 110 15.47 -10.03 0.77
C ASP A 110 14.47 -10.81 1.62
N ILE A 111 13.80 -10.11 2.55
CA ILE A 111 12.78 -10.73 3.41
C ILE A 111 11.65 -11.30 2.58
N CYS A 112 11.14 -10.53 1.63
CA CYS A 112 10.05 -10.97 0.76
C CYS A 112 10.45 -12.17 -0.09
N LYS A 113 11.66 -12.15 -0.64
CA LYS A 113 12.17 -13.27 -1.42
C LYS A 113 12.18 -14.56 -0.61
N LYS A 114 12.59 -14.52 0.65
CA LYS A 114 12.61 -15.69 1.53
C LYS A 114 11.21 -16.20 1.89
N ARG A 115 10.20 -15.36 1.78
CA ARG A 115 8.81 -15.70 2.10
C ARG A 115 7.96 -15.98 0.86
N ASN A 116 8.58 -16.10 -0.31
CA ASN A 116 7.89 -16.25 -1.59
C ASN A 116 6.94 -15.09 -1.89
N LEU A 117 7.36 -13.89 -1.52
CA LEU A 117 6.68 -12.64 -1.84
C LEU A 117 7.56 -11.83 -2.79
N HIS A 118 6.97 -10.83 -3.43
CA HIS A 118 7.69 -9.92 -4.31
C HIS A 118 7.67 -8.51 -3.73
N PHE A 119 8.77 -7.81 -3.79
CA PHE A 119 8.88 -6.43 -3.31
C PHE A 119 9.49 -5.56 -4.41
N LEU A 120 8.81 -4.46 -4.71
CA LEU A 120 9.27 -3.45 -5.65
C LEU A 120 9.38 -2.11 -4.94
N ASP A 121 10.51 -1.47 -5.08
CA ASP A 121 10.74 -0.11 -4.58
C ASP A 121 10.47 0.84 -5.75
N ALA A 122 9.42 1.62 -5.62
CA ALA A 122 8.97 2.53 -6.68
C ALA A 122 8.72 3.93 -6.11
N PRO A 123 9.76 4.62 -5.66
CA PRO A 123 9.62 5.97 -5.11
C PRO A 123 9.02 6.90 -6.15
N ILE A 124 8.20 7.85 -5.68
CA ILE A 124 7.48 8.76 -6.55
C ILE A 124 8.13 10.14 -6.58
N SER A 125 8.08 10.75 -7.75
CA SER A 125 8.49 12.14 -7.97
C SER A 125 7.32 12.90 -8.59
N GLY A 126 7.40 14.22 -8.66
CA GLY A 126 6.32 15.05 -9.19
C GLY A 126 5.36 15.58 -8.14
N GLY A 127 5.51 15.16 -6.87
CA GLY A 127 4.74 15.68 -5.76
C GLY A 127 3.24 15.45 -5.87
N GLN A 128 2.47 16.21 -5.10
CA GLN A 128 1.02 16.07 -5.03
C GLN A 128 0.36 16.27 -6.41
N ALA A 129 0.83 17.24 -7.18
CA ALA A 129 0.27 17.50 -8.51
C ALA A 129 0.42 16.29 -9.43
N GLY A 130 1.57 15.64 -9.42
CA GLY A 130 1.80 14.42 -10.18
C GLY A 130 0.87 13.29 -9.75
N ALA A 131 0.69 13.11 -8.45
CA ALA A 131 -0.20 12.08 -7.90
C ALA A 131 -1.67 12.35 -8.28
N VAL A 132 -2.11 13.59 -8.21
CA VAL A 132 -3.49 13.98 -8.56
C VAL A 132 -3.75 13.78 -10.06
N ASN A 133 -2.79 14.10 -10.88
CA ASN A 133 -2.96 14.02 -12.35
C ASN A 133 -2.79 12.60 -12.92
N GLY A 134 -2.21 11.70 -12.16
CA GLY A 134 -2.03 10.30 -12.55
C GLY A 134 -0.70 10.04 -13.23
#